data_eefce24d1584a81a5673becbbf741e16
#
_entry.id   eefce24d1584a81a5673becbbf741e16
#
_cell.length_a   1.000
_cell.length_b   1.000
_cell.length_c   1.000
_cell.angle_alpha   90.00
_cell.angle_beta   90.00
_cell.angle_gamma   90.00
#
_symmetry.space_group_name_H-M   'P 1'
#
loop_
_entity.id
_entity.type
_entity.pdbx_description
1 polymer ?
#
loop_
_entity_poly.entity_id
_entity_poly.type
_entity_poly.pdbx_seq_one_letter_code
_entity_poly.pdbx_strand_id
1 'polypeptide(L)'
;ISIPKINSTHEYSIFIIKQLNQYINTDYCLVVQGDGFVVNPHLWKNEFLKYDYIGAPWSQQNQWVESYDARVGNGGFSLRSKRLLDATSKFDDVPTHEDLLFTQRRYFRRLIENEFDLKIAPAYLAYQFSQEQIFPGLNVPIGKSFGFHGPTHSSYFNLLTSV
;
A
#
# COMPACT_ATOMS: atom_id res chain seq x y z
N ILE A 1 -8.80 -9.96 17.57
CA ILE A 1 -10.09 -9.45 17.09
C ILE A 1 -10.63 -10.49 16.11
N SER A 2 -11.87 -10.94 16.31
CA SER A 2 -12.55 -11.81 15.36
C SER A 2 -13.30 -10.98 14.33
N ILE A 3 -13.14 -11.31 13.06
CA ILE A 3 -13.87 -10.69 11.95
C ILE A 3 -14.62 -11.79 11.17
N PRO A 4 -15.68 -11.47 10.42
CA PRO A 4 -16.30 -12.41 9.49
C PRO A 4 -15.28 -12.99 8.53
N LYS A 5 -15.49 -14.24 8.10
CA LYS A 5 -14.62 -14.86 7.11
C LYS A 5 -14.72 -14.10 5.79
N ILE A 6 -13.57 -13.73 5.24
CA ILE A 6 -13.44 -13.09 3.92
C ILE A 6 -13.24 -14.21 2.88
N ASN A 7 -14.09 -14.28 1.86
CA ASN A 7 -14.08 -15.37 0.87
C ASN A 7 -13.73 -14.89 -0.55
N SER A 8 -13.59 -13.58 -0.76
CA SER A 8 -13.26 -13.01 -2.07
C SER A 8 -12.44 -11.73 -1.95
N THR A 9 -11.76 -11.36 -3.02
CA THR A 9 -11.03 -10.08 -3.13
C THR A 9 -11.96 -8.87 -2.93
N HIS A 10 -13.18 -8.96 -3.45
CA HIS A 10 -14.15 -7.88 -3.26
C HIS A 10 -14.60 -7.73 -1.81
N GLU A 11 -14.87 -8.84 -1.11
CA GLU A 11 -15.15 -8.79 0.33
C GLU A 11 -13.98 -8.24 1.13
N TYR A 12 -12.74 -8.59 0.75
CA TYR A 12 -11.53 -8.01 1.33
C TYR A 12 -11.49 -6.50 1.10
N SER A 13 -11.77 -6.02 -0.11
CA SER A 13 -11.82 -4.59 -0.42
C SER A 13 -12.89 -3.86 0.39
N ILE A 14 -14.07 -4.45 0.54
CA ILE A 14 -15.14 -3.92 1.40
C ILE A 14 -14.64 -3.82 2.85
N PHE A 15 -14.02 -4.88 3.38
CA PHE A 15 -13.49 -4.87 4.73
C PHE A 15 -12.46 -3.76 4.93
N ILE A 16 -11.47 -3.68 4.06
CA ILE A 16 -10.38 -2.68 4.15
C ILE A 16 -10.93 -1.25 4.05
N ILE A 17 -11.85 -0.99 3.13
CA ILE A 17 -12.35 0.36 2.86
C ILE A 17 -13.43 0.77 3.86
N LYS A 18 -14.36 -0.14 4.19
CA LYS A 18 -15.57 0.20 4.95
C LYS A 18 -15.52 -0.16 6.43
N GLN A 19 -14.69 -1.10 6.81
CA GLN A 19 -14.79 -1.70 8.15
C GLN A 19 -13.50 -1.62 8.96
N LEU A 20 -12.32 -1.65 8.32
CA LEU A 20 -11.03 -1.68 9.02
C LEU A 20 -10.87 -0.52 10.01
N ASN A 21 -11.40 0.66 9.68
CA ASN A 21 -11.34 1.83 10.55
C ASN A 21 -11.91 1.57 11.95
N GLN A 22 -12.91 0.69 12.09
CA GLN A 22 -13.55 0.36 13.37
C GLN A 22 -12.65 -0.43 14.31
N TYR A 23 -11.62 -1.09 13.77
CA TYR A 23 -10.69 -1.94 14.52
C TYR A 23 -9.36 -1.24 14.84
N ILE A 24 -9.12 -0.03 14.31
CA ILE A 24 -7.86 0.71 14.47
C ILE A 24 -8.06 1.85 15.46
N ASN A 25 -7.29 1.82 16.56
CA ASN A 25 -7.29 2.82 17.63
C ASN A 25 -5.98 3.63 17.67
N THR A 26 -5.07 3.39 16.72
CA THR A 26 -3.81 4.11 16.56
C THR A 26 -3.90 5.07 15.38
N ASP A 27 -3.01 6.08 15.34
CA ASP A 27 -2.98 7.06 14.24
C ASP A 27 -2.68 6.41 12.87
N TYR A 28 -1.96 5.26 12.90
CA TYR A 28 -1.60 4.48 11.72
C TYR A 28 -1.77 3.00 11.96
N CYS A 29 -2.01 2.25 10.87
CA CYS A 29 -1.90 0.79 10.85
C CYS A 29 -1.04 0.35 9.66
N LEU A 30 -0.30 -0.73 9.87
CA LEU A 30 0.40 -1.45 8.81
C LEU A 30 -0.48 -2.62 8.37
N VAL A 31 -0.93 -2.59 7.13
CA VAL A 31 -1.62 -3.71 6.49
C VAL A 31 -0.56 -4.62 5.88
N VAL A 32 -0.62 -5.92 6.23
CA VAL A 32 0.34 -6.93 5.75
C VAL A 32 -0.45 -8.16 5.30
N GLN A 33 -0.37 -8.49 4.02
CA GLN A 33 -0.91 -9.74 3.46
C GLN A 33 0.08 -10.89 3.67
N GLY A 34 -0.35 -12.12 3.39
CA GLY A 34 0.43 -13.31 3.68
C GLY A 34 1.79 -13.43 2.96
N ASP A 35 1.99 -12.66 1.91
CA ASP A 35 3.23 -12.52 1.14
C ASP A 35 3.91 -11.16 1.32
N GLY A 36 3.53 -10.42 2.37
CA GLY A 36 4.15 -9.17 2.79
C GLY A 36 5.07 -9.35 4.01
N PHE A 37 6.22 -8.65 4.05
CA PHE A 37 7.21 -8.80 5.13
C PHE A 37 7.92 -7.49 5.44
N VAL A 38 8.24 -7.29 6.73
CA VAL A 38 9.27 -6.32 7.14
C VAL A 38 10.63 -7.02 6.96
N VAL A 39 11.43 -6.53 6.01
CA VAL A 39 12.73 -7.13 5.68
C VAL A 39 13.91 -6.40 6.33
N ASN A 40 13.81 -5.09 6.48
CA ASN A 40 14.86 -4.27 7.10
C ASN A 40 14.27 -3.30 8.12
N PRO A 41 14.02 -3.72 9.37
CA PRO A 41 13.41 -2.86 10.38
C PRO A 41 14.18 -1.54 10.61
N HIS A 42 15.51 -1.57 10.46
CA HIS A 42 16.38 -0.40 10.62
C HIS A 42 16.23 0.64 9.49
N LEU A 43 15.53 0.31 8.39
CA LEU A 43 15.22 1.25 7.32
C LEU A 43 13.88 1.97 7.52
N TRP A 44 13.22 1.77 8.67
CA TRP A 44 12.08 2.59 9.04
C TRP A 44 12.44 4.06 9.07
N LYS A 45 11.57 4.91 8.53
CA LYS A 45 11.72 6.37 8.53
C LYS A 45 10.46 7.02 9.09
N ASN A 46 10.62 7.94 10.04
CA ASN A 46 9.48 8.73 10.53
C ASN A 46 8.84 9.59 9.43
N GLU A 47 9.53 9.78 8.32
CA GLU A 47 9.00 10.45 7.13
C GLU A 47 7.80 9.70 6.53
N PHE A 48 7.70 8.39 6.68
CA PHE A 48 6.55 7.58 6.24
C PHE A 48 5.26 8.04 6.92
N LEU A 49 5.33 8.49 8.17
CA LEU A 49 4.20 9.01 8.95
C LEU A 49 3.72 10.40 8.53
N LYS A 50 4.34 11.03 7.53
CA LYS A 50 3.85 12.30 6.96
C LYS A 50 2.77 12.13 5.90
N TYR A 51 2.49 10.88 5.53
CA TYR A 51 1.54 10.52 4.48
C TYR A 51 0.43 9.64 5.02
N ASP A 52 -0.75 9.81 4.48
CA ASP A 52 -1.92 9.03 4.87
C ASP A 52 -1.94 7.65 4.22
N TYR A 53 -1.25 7.51 3.07
CA TYR A 53 -1.06 6.24 2.38
C TYR A 53 0.37 6.11 1.84
N ILE A 54 0.99 4.96 2.10
CA ILE A 54 2.22 4.53 1.46
C ILE A 54 2.20 3.01 1.29
N GLY A 55 2.49 2.55 0.08
CA GLY A 55 2.64 1.14 -0.31
C GLY A 55 3.66 1.05 -1.43
N ALA A 56 3.98 -0.15 -1.91
CA ALA A 56 4.91 -0.30 -3.01
C ALA A 56 4.37 0.38 -4.28
N PRO A 57 5.21 1.10 -5.02
CA PRO A 57 4.81 1.65 -6.30
C PRO A 57 4.77 0.57 -7.38
N TRP A 58 3.86 0.72 -8.34
CA TRP A 58 3.73 -0.15 -9.51
C TRP A 58 4.52 0.36 -10.70
N SER A 59 4.89 -0.55 -11.62
CA SER A 59 5.53 -0.20 -12.88
C SER A 59 4.63 0.72 -13.72
N GLN A 60 5.23 1.65 -14.45
CA GLN A 60 4.51 2.46 -15.45
C GLN A 60 3.87 1.62 -16.56
N GLN A 61 4.41 0.43 -16.82
CA GLN A 61 3.86 -0.52 -17.79
C GLN A 61 2.67 -1.31 -17.22
N ASN A 62 2.39 -1.18 -15.92
CA ASN A 62 1.22 -1.79 -15.32
C ASN A 62 -0.02 -1.07 -15.86
N GLN A 63 -0.95 -1.84 -16.44
CA GLN A 63 -2.22 -1.35 -16.98
C GLN A 63 -3.08 -0.56 -15.97
N TRP A 64 -2.77 -0.71 -14.69
CA TRP A 64 -3.47 -0.06 -13.59
C TRP A 64 -2.89 1.31 -13.22
N VAL A 65 -1.80 1.75 -13.80
CA VAL A 65 -1.14 3.01 -13.51
C VAL A 65 -1.50 4.05 -14.57
N GLU A 66 -2.33 5.02 -14.20
CA GLU A 66 -2.78 6.09 -15.11
C GLU A 66 -1.70 7.15 -15.36
N SER A 67 -0.81 7.38 -14.41
CA SER A 67 0.26 8.37 -14.53
C SER A 67 1.44 8.03 -13.60
N TYR A 68 2.60 8.65 -13.86
CA TYR A 68 3.80 8.49 -13.02
C TYR A 68 3.55 8.83 -11.56
N ASP A 69 2.79 9.89 -11.29
CA ASP A 69 2.50 10.35 -9.93
C ASP A 69 1.46 9.47 -9.22
N ALA A 70 0.65 8.71 -9.97
CA ALA A 70 -0.41 7.84 -9.45
C ALA A 70 0.01 6.37 -9.29
N ARG A 71 1.31 6.05 -9.29
CA ARG A 71 1.81 4.67 -9.26
C ARG A 71 1.92 4.04 -7.86
N VAL A 72 1.74 4.81 -6.80
CA VAL A 72 1.83 4.31 -5.42
C VAL A 72 0.47 3.77 -5.00
N GLY A 73 0.32 2.47 -4.96
CA GLY A 73 -1.01 1.88 -4.72
C GLY A 73 -1.03 0.44 -4.19
N ASN A 74 0.11 -0.27 -4.14
CA ASN A 74 0.08 -1.65 -3.65
C ASN A 74 -0.43 -1.70 -2.20
N GLY A 75 -1.54 -2.43 -1.98
CA GLY A 75 -2.22 -2.53 -0.70
C GLY A 75 -1.71 -3.63 0.22
N GLY A 76 -1.02 -4.64 -0.32
CA GLY A 76 -0.65 -5.86 0.40
C GLY A 76 0.46 -5.69 1.43
N PHE A 77 1.28 -4.64 1.30
CA PHE A 77 2.15 -4.13 2.36
C PHE A 77 2.08 -2.60 2.34
N SER A 78 1.19 -2.03 3.15
CA SER A 78 0.90 -0.60 3.13
C SER A 78 0.69 -0.02 4.52
N LEU A 79 1.19 1.21 4.73
CA LEU A 79 0.90 2.00 5.92
C LEU A 79 -0.25 2.96 5.60
N ARG A 80 -1.25 2.98 6.46
CA ARG A 80 -2.48 3.76 6.29
C ARG A 80 -2.77 4.56 7.55
N SER A 81 -3.06 5.84 7.41
CA SER A 81 -3.50 6.66 8.53
C SER A 81 -4.94 6.32 8.93
N LYS A 82 -5.27 6.54 10.19
CA LYS A 82 -6.66 6.45 10.68
C LYS A 82 -7.56 7.43 9.93
N ARG A 83 -7.07 8.63 9.61
CA ARG A 83 -7.78 9.64 8.82
C ARG A 83 -8.18 9.12 7.44
N LEU A 84 -7.27 8.41 6.76
CA LEU A 84 -7.55 7.80 5.47
C LEU A 84 -8.67 6.74 5.61
N LEU A 85 -8.55 5.85 6.59
CA LEU A 85 -9.55 4.79 6.81
C LEU A 85 -10.93 5.39 7.12
N ASP A 86 -10.99 6.44 7.92
CA ASP A 86 -12.25 7.12 8.25
C ASP A 86 -12.85 7.85 7.05
N ALA A 87 -12.03 8.46 6.20
CA ALA A 87 -12.49 9.11 4.98
C ALA A 87 -13.02 8.08 3.97
N THR A 88 -12.24 7.03 3.67
CA THR A 88 -12.62 6.03 2.68
C THR A 88 -13.83 5.20 3.11
N SER A 89 -14.06 5.03 4.42
CA SER A 89 -15.26 4.33 4.92
C SER A 89 -16.58 4.98 4.50
N LYS A 90 -16.55 6.26 4.12
CA LYS A 90 -17.74 7.04 3.67
C LYS A 90 -17.99 6.92 2.17
N PHE A 91 -17.08 6.33 1.39
CA PHE A 91 -17.28 6.22 -0.06
C PHE A 91 -18.41 5.25 -0.37
N ASP A 92 -19.30 5.62 -1.27
CA ASP A 92 -20.45 4.78 -1.66
C ASP A 92 -20.01 3.57 -2.50
N ASP A 93 -18.99 3.77 -3.35
CA ASP A 93 -18.50 2.77 -4.29
C ASP A 93 -17.17 2.15 -3.79
N VAL A 94 -17.09 0.82 -3.83
CA VAL A 94 -15.90 0.05 -3.45
C VAL A 94 -15.41 -0.71 -4.67
N PRO A 95 -14.18 -0.47 -5.15
CA PRO A 95 -13.63 -1.23 -6.26
C PRO A 95 -13.35 -2.68 -5.88
N THR A 96 -13.23 -3.55 -6.86
CA THR A 96 -12.90 -4.97 -6.66
C THR A 96 -11.54 -5.14 -5.96
N HIS A 97 -10.59 -4.26 -6.25
CA HIS A 97 -9.29 -4.17 -5.59
C HIS A 97 -9.17 -2.81 -4.90
N GLU A 98 -9.00 -2.79 -3.59
CA GLU A 98 -9.03 -1.55 -2.79
C GLU A 98 -7.87 -0.59 -3.10
N ASP A 99 -6.74 -1.13 -3.51
CA ASP A 99 -5.55 -0.36 -3.88
C ASP A 99 -5.73 0.45 -5.17
N LEU A 100 -6.67 0.06 -6.04
CA LEU A 100 -7.05 0.83 -7.22
C LEU A 100 -7.68 2.19 -6.89
N LEU A 101 -8.18 2.38 -5.68
CA LEU A 101 -8.65 3.69 -5.21
C LEU A 101 -7.56 4.76 -5.32
N PHE A 102 -6.30 4.37 -5.08
CA PHE A 102 -5.18 5.29 -5.00
C PHE A 102 -4.51 5.53 -6.35
N THR A 103 -4.65 4.60 -7.30
CA THR A 103 -3.86 4.60 -8.54
C THR A 103 -4.66 4.84 -9.81
N GLN A 104 -5.88 4.31 -9.92
CA GLN A 104 -6.63 4.27 -11.18
C GLN A 104 -7.76 5.26 -11.27
N ARG A 105 -8.42 5.55 -10.18
CA ARG A 105 -9.58 6.41 -10.25
C ARG A 105 -9.17 7.85 -9.96
N ARG A 106 -8.90 8.63 -11.00
CA ARG A 106 -8.67 10.08 -10.89
C ARG A 106 -9.70 10.78 -9.99
N TYR A 107 -10.93 10.26 -9.96
CA TYR A 107 -11.98 10.76 -9.10
C TYR A 107 -11.66 10.50 -7.61
N PHE A 108 -11.38 9.26 -7.21
CA PHE A 108 -11.13 8.92 -5.81
C PHE A 108 -9.83 9.53 -5.28
N ARG A 109 -8.77 9.53 -6.10
CA ARG A 109 -7.52 10.17 -5.70
C ARG A 109 -7.71 11.67 -5.50
N ARG A 110 -8.47 12.35 -6.37
CA ARG A 110 -8.81 13.77 -6.20
C ARG A 110 -9.65 14.03 -4.96
N LEU A 111 -10.64 13.17 -4.66
CA LEU A 111 -11.40 13.26 -3.42
C LEU A 111 -10.48 13.15 -2.21
N ILE A 112 -9.60 12.15 -2.20
CA ILE A 112 -8.63 11.93 -1.12
C ILE A 112 -7.75 13.16 -0.94
N GLU A 113 -7.13 13.65 -1.99
CA GLU A 113 -6.15 14.74 -1.92
C GLU A 113 -6.80 16.12 -1.72
N ASN A 114 -7.92 16.41 -2.39
CA ASN A 114 -8.50 17.76 -2.42
C ASN A 114 -9.64 17.98 -1.44
N GLU A 115 -10.51 16.99 -1.20
CA GLU A 115 -11.65 17.17 -0.30
C GLU A 115 -11.33 16.76 1.13
N PHE A 116 -10.48 15.74 1.31
CA PHE A 116 -10.11 15.26 2.63
C PHE A 116 -8.72 15.74 3.11
N ASP A 117 -7.98 16.46 2.27
CA ASP A 117 -6.60 16.91 2.54
C ASP A 117 -5.70 15.76 3.01
N LEU A 118 -5.79 14.61 2.34
CA LEU A 118 -5.01 13.42 2.62
C LEU A 118 -3.85 13.29 1.63
N LYS A 119 -2.73 12.76 2.09
CA LYS A 119 -1.48 12.72 1.34
C LYS A 119 -1.09 11.29 0.99
N ILE A 120 -0.91 11.03 -0.30
CA ILE A 120 -0.32 9.79 -0.80
C ILE A 120 1.18 10.02 -0.98
N ALA A 121 2.00 9.09 -0.49
CA ALA A 121 3.44 9.21 -0.58
C ALA A 121 3.93 9.26 -2.04
N PRO A 122 4.96 10.06 -2.34
CA PRO A 122 5.57 10.06 -3.66
C PRO A 122 6.34 8.77 -3.92
N ALA A 123 6.44 8.38 -5.20
CA ALA A 123 7.03 7.10 -5.59
C ALA A 123 8.45 6.88 -5.07
N TYR A 124 9.29 7.92 -5.04
CA TYR A 124 10.67 7.80 -4.53
C TYR A 124 10.75 7.38 -3.06
N LEU A 125 9.78 7.83 -2.24
CA LEU A 125 9.69 7.45 -0.83
C LEU A 125 9.03 6.08 -0.67
N ALA A 126 8.03 5.79 -1.50
CA ALA A 126 7.33 4.51 -1.52
C ALA A 126 8.27 3.34 -1.85
N TYR A 127 9.26 3.53 -2.74
CA TYR A 127 10.30 2.53 -3.00
C TYR A 127 11.17 2.21 -1.79
N GLN A 128 11.38 3.17 -0.91
CA GLN A 128 12.14 2.97 0.32
C GLN A 128 11.30 2.29 1.40
N PHE A 129 9.99 2.48 1.34
CA PHE A 129 9.04 1.84 2.25
C PHE A 129 8.82 0.37 1.87
N SER A 130 8.44 0.09 0.61
CA SER A 130 8.16 -1.27 0.16
C SER A 130 8.49 -1.48 -1.31
N GLN A 131 8.87 -2.71 -1.65
CA GLN A 131 9.08 -3.18 -3.02
C GLN A 131 8.16 -4.37 -3.29
N GLU A 132 7.59 -4.44 -4.50
CA GLU A 132 6.83 -5.58 -5.00
C GLU A 132 7.45 -6.13 -6.28
N GLN A 133 7.90 -5.24 -7.14
CA GLN A 133 8.43 -5.55 -8.47
C GLN A 133 9.83 -4.97 -8.61
N ILE A 134 10.64 -5.64 -9.43
CA ILE A 134 11.95 -5.11 -9.85
C ILE A 134 11.70 -4.11 -10.99
N PHE A 135 12.17 -2.89 -10.82
CA PHE A 135 12.08 -1.87 -11.87
C PHE A 135 13.47 -1.68 -12.51
N PRO A 136 13.61 -2.00 -13.82
CA PRO A 136 14.80 -1.65 -14.56
C PRO A 136 15.02 -0.13 -14.53
N GLY A 137 16.21 0.30 -14.12
CA GLY A 137 16.57 1.73 -14.09
C GLY A 137 16.30 2.47 -12.78
N LEU A 138 15.69 1.83 -11.78
CA LEU A 138 15.66 2.35 -10.43
C LEU A 138 16.80 1.71 -9.62
N ASN A 139 17.75 2.55 -9.22
CA ASN A 139 18.95 2.16 -8.46
C ASN A 139 18.67 1.80 -7.00
N VAL A 140 17.50 1.23 -6.70
CA VAL A 140 17.21 0.67 -5.37
C VAL A 140 17.35 -0.84 -5.49
N PRO A 141 18.44 -1.44 -4.99
CA PRO A 141 18.60 -2.89 -5.01
C PRO A 141 17.42 -3.57 -4.31
N ILE A 142 17.07 -4.77 -4.78
CA ILE A 142 16.12 -5.64 -4.08
C ILE A 142 16.61 -5.79 -2.64
N GLY A 143 15.70 -5.65 -1.67
CA GLY A 143 16.05 -5.77 -0.26
C GLY A 143 16.61 -4.52 0.41
N LYS A 144 16.56 -3.37 -0.26
CA LYS A 144 16.94 -2.09 0.33
C LYS A 144 15.75 -1.21 0.69
N SER A 145 14.57 -1.80 0.88
CA SER A 145 13.36 -1.19 1.44
C SER A 145 13.10 -1.68 2.86
N PHE A 146 12.27 -0.96 3.60
CA PHE A 146 11.80 -1.39 4.92
C PHE A 146 10.98 -2.68 4.82
N GLY A 147 10.05 -2.76 3.86
CA GLY A 147 9.18 -3.90 3.64
C GLY A 147 9.19 -4.41 2.21
N PHE A 148 8.49 -5.51 2.02
CA PHE A 148 8.33 -6.18 0.73
C PHE A 148 6.95 -6.83 0.63
N HIS A 149 6.42 -6.96 -0.61
CA HIS A 149 5.20 -7.69 -0.91
C HIS A 149 5.27 -8.30 -2.31
N GLY A 150 4.72 -9.50 -2.47
CA GLY A 150 4.43 -10.09 -3.77
C GLY A 150 5.18 -11.38 -4.13
N PRO A 151 4.90 -11.97 -5.30
CA PRO A 151 5.32 -13.31 -5.69
C PRO A 151 6.81 -13.47 -6.05
N THR A 152 7.57 -12.39 -6.20
CA THR A 152 9.05 -12.46 -6.31
C THR A 152 9.75 -12.93 -5.03
N HIS A 153 8.98 -13.30 -4.08
CA HIS A 153 9.21 -13.87 -2.79
C HIS A 153 10.24 -15.05 -2.79
N SER A 154 10.19 -15.97 -3.75
CA SER A 154 11.13 -17.10 -3.79
C SER A 154 12.57 -16.66 -4.02
N SER A 155 12.80 -15.64 -4.84
CA SER A 155 14.14 -15.07 -5.02
C SER A 155 14.61 -14.24 -3.82
N TYR A 156 13.67 -13.69 -3.05
CA TYR A 156 13.96 -12.90 -1.85
C TYR A 156 14.34 -13.80 -0.66
N PHE A 157 13.61 -14.88 -0.44
CA PHE A 157 13.94 -15.87 0.57
C PHE A 157 15.31 -16.52 0.30
N ASN A 158 15.62 -16.82 -0.95
CA ASN A 158 16.91 -17.35 -1.34
C ASN A 158 18.07 -16.36 -1.07
N LEU A 159 17.82 -15.04 -1.16
CA LEU A 159 18.81 -14.02 -0.80
C LEU A 159 18.98 -13.87 0.72
N LEU A 160 17.91 -14.04 1.52
CA LEU A 160 17.99 -13.95 2.98
C LEU A 160 18.57 -15.22 3.63
N THR A 161 18.45 -16.37 2.98
CA THR A 161 18.94 -17.66 3.48
C THR A 161 20.34 -18.03 2.97
N SER A 162 20.95 -17.21 2.10
CA SER A 162 22.29 -17.39 1.56
C SER A 162 23.39 -16.58 2.28
N VAL A 163 23.09 -16.10 3.50
CA VAL A 163 24.05 -15.40 4.40
C VAL A 163 24.47 -16.33 5.52
#